data_ede99debcf9ad45a3da8ae0cceb82f82
#
_entry.id   ede99debcf9ad45a3da8ae0cceb82f82
#
_cell.length_a   1.000
_cell.length_b   1.000
_cell.length_c   1.000
_cell.angle_alpha   90.00
_cell.angle_beta   90.00
_cell.angle_gamma   90.00
#
_symmetry.space_group_name_H-M   'P 1'
#
loop_
_entity.id
_entity.type
_entity.pdbx_description
1 polymer ?
#
loop_
_entity_poly.entity_id
_entity_poly.type
_entity_poly.pdbx_seq_one_letter_code
_entity_poly.pdbx_strand_id
1 'polypeptide(L)'
;MNEIPPEKRKDSRIGLEIKIRLTSLKTNSNIYGWVQDLSNGGFKLKTEIPLELKDTLQEGDKVKFQTYESFFNLKGQGGIVWTSIGDNVAGIKFDELDAESKKSLEEFLKVCLKENV
;
A
#
# COMPACT_ATOMS: atom_id res chain seq x y z
N MET A 1 -24.66 -16.44 -2.57
CA MET A 1 -24.03 -16.02 -2.62
C MET A 1 -23.70 -15.12 -3.10
N ASN A 2 -23.74 -14.68 -3.13
CA ASN A 2 -23.36 -14.01 -3.62
C ASN A 2 -22.26 -13.47 -3.64
N GLU A 3 -21.80 -13.75 -3.70
CA GLU A 3 -20.51 -13.28 -3.63
C GLU A 3 -20.29 -12.09 -4.45
N ILE A 4 -19.14 -11.37 -4.20
CA ILE A 4 -18.83 -10.17 -4.93
C ILE A 4 -18.46 -10.54 -6.35
N PRO A 5 -19.14 -10.00 -7.31
CA PRO A 5 -18.79 -10.29 -8.68
C PRO A 5 -17.40 -9.77 -9.01
N PRO A 6 -16.66 -10.50 -9.80
CA PRO A 6 -15.31 -10.07 -10.17
C PRO A 6 -15.23 -8.74 -10.88
N GLU A 7 -16.29 -8.34 -11.54
CA GLU A 7 -16.24 -7.10 -12.28
C GLU A 7 -16.04 -5.91 -11.39
N LYS A 8 -16.24 -6.06 -10.10
CA LYS A 8 -15.98 -4.98 -9.20
C LYS A 8 -14.52 -4.68 -9.08
N ARG A 9 -13.70 -5.50 -9.64
CA ARG A 9 -12.27 -5.30 -9.57
C ARG A 9 -11.66 -4.94 -10.88
N LYS A 10 -12.45 -4.46 -11.78
CA LYS A 10 -11.95 -4.16 -13.11
C LYS A 10 -10.96 -3.01 -13.10
N ASP A 11 -10.87 -2.26 -12.04
CA ASP A 11 -9.90 -1.19 -11.97
C ASP A 11 -8.51 -1.70 -11.60
N SER A 12 -8.35 -2.99 -11.56
CA SER A 12 -7.03 -3.60 -11.38
C SER A 12 -6.46 -3.44 -9.99
N ARG A 13 -7.28 -3.16 -9.03
CA ARG A 13 -6.79 -3.07 -7.67
C ARG A 13 -6.97 -4.41 -6.99
N ILE A 14 -6.00 -4.74 -6.15
CA ILE A 14 -5.95 -6.00 -5.46
C ILE A 14 -6.19 -5.76 -3.98
N GLY A 15 -7.20 -6.42 -3.44
CA GLY A 15 -7.47 -6.34 -2.02
C GLY A 15 -6.61 -7.35 -1.29
N LEU A 16 -5.56 -6.87 -0.67
CA LEU A 16 -4.60 -7.73 -0.02
C LEU A 16 -4.37 -7.31 1.42
N GLU A 17 -3.83 -8.23 2.18
CA GLU A 17 -3.42 -7.91 3.55
C GLU A 17 -1.97 -8.30 3.72
N ILE A 18 -1.12 -7.56 3.08
CA ILE A 18 0.32 -7.76 3.16
C ILE A 18 0.86 -6.77 4.18
N LYS A 19 1.56 -7.28 5.16
CA LYS A 19 2.10 -6.41 6.21
C LYS A 19 3.21 -5.54 5.67
N ILE A 20 3.20 -4.28 6.10
CA ILE A 20 4.15 -3.31 5.60
C ILE A 20 4.53 -2.35 6.73
N ARG A 21 5.76 -1.88 6.67
CA ARG A 21 6.24 -0.84 7.57
C ARG A 21 6.48 0.43 6.77
N LEU A 22 5.94 1.52 7.25
CA LEU A 22 6.23 2.84 6.72
C LEU A 22 7.10 3.60 7.70
N THR A 23 8.07 4.32 7.19
CA THR A 23 8.91 5.18 8.02
C THR A 23 8.75 6.60 7.51
N SER A 24 8.28 7.48 8.37
CA SER A 24 8.13 8.89 8.01
C SER A 24 9.52 9.52 7.86
N LEU A 25 9.76 10.17 6.75
CA LEU A 25 11.03 10.84 6.55
C LEU A 25 11.12 12.11 7.40
N LYS A 26 9.99 12.64 7.81
CA LYS A 26 9.95 13.84 8.63
C LYS A 26 10.26 13.55 10.10
N THR A 27 9.65 12.52 10.65
CA THR A 27 9.78 12.21 12.06
C THR A 27 10.63 10.98 12.34
N ASN A 28 10.91 10.20 11.30
CA ASN A 28 11.64 8.94 11.43
C ASN A 28 10.87 7.90 12.24
N SER A 29 9.57 8.10 12.38
CA SER A 29 8.73 7.16 13.11
C SER A 29 8.28 6.04 12.19
N ASN A 30 8.13 4.85 12.76
CA ASN A 30 7.65 3.70 12.02
C ASN A 30 6.16 3.51 12.25
N ILE A 31 5.46 3.21 11.18
CA ILE A 31 4.02 2.96 11.23
C ILE A 31 3.78 1.63 10.55
N TYR A 32 3.05 0.77 11.21
CA TYR A 32 2.81 -0.58 10.72
C TYR A 32 1.36 -0.75 10.29
N GLY A 33 1.17 -1.54 9.27
CA GLY A 33 -0.18 -1.79 8.79
C GLY A 33 -0.18 -2.80 7.67
N TRP A 34 -1.20 -2.71 6.84
CA TRP A 34 -1.40 -3.65 5.74
C TRP A 34 -1.57 -2.89 4.44
N VAL A 35 -1.04 -3.51 3.39
CA VAL A 35 -1.22 -3.01 2.02
C VAL A 35 -2.59 -3.43 1.54
N GLN A 36 -3.32 -2.48 0.99
CA GLN A 36 -4.60 -2.75 0.34
C GLN A 36 -4.64 -2.03 -0.99
N ASP A 37 -5.49 -2.49 -1.89
CA ASP A 37 -5.72 -1.81 -3.17
C ASP A 37 -4.42 -1.49 -3.89
N LEU A 38 -3.58 -2.50 -4.03
CA LEU A 38 -2.29 -2.33 -4.68
C LEU A 38 -2.46 -2.13 -6.17
N SER A 39 -1.70 -1.19 -6.73
CA SER A 39 -1.71 -0.92 -8.15
C SER A 39 -0.30 -0.52 -8.58
N ASN A 40 -0.15 -0.22 -9.86
CA ASN A 40 1.16 0.21 -10.36
C ASN A 40 1.60 1.55 -9.79
N GLY A 41 0.65 2.39 -9.39
CA GLY A 41 0.98 3.73 -8.94
C GLY A 41 1.10 3.89 -7.45
N GLY A 42 0.64 2.92 -6.69
CA GLY A 42 0.67 3.04 -5.25
C GLY A 42 -0.23 2.03 -4.57
N PHE A 43 -0.54 2.32 -3.33
CA PHE A 43 -1.39 1.42 -2.56
C PHE A 43 -2.11 2.18 -1.47
N LYS A 44 -3.08 1.52 -0.86
CA LYS A 44 -3.77 2.04 0.30
C LYS A 44 -3.22 1.33 1.53
N LEU A 45 -2.89 2.11 2.54
CA LEU A 45 -2.38 1.58 3.80
C LEU A 45 -3.50 1.57 4.81
N LYS A 46 -3.72 0.42 5.42
CA LYS A 46 -4.62 0.32 6.58
C LYS A 46 -3.73 0.19 7.80
N THR A 47 -3.84 1.14 8.73
CA THR A 47 -2.93 1.16 9.87
C THR A 47 -3.47 0.36 11.04
N GLU A 48 -2.55 -0.12 11.88
CA GLU A 48 -2.92 -0.80 13.10
C GLU A 48 -3.29 0.20 14.19
N ILE A 49 -2.76 1.40 14.11
CA ILE A 49 -2.98 2.43 15.12
C ILE A 49 -3.75 3.57 14.46
N PRO A 50 -4.74 4.12 15.17
CA PRO A 50 -5.52 5.21 14.59
C PRO A 50 -4.65 6.36 14.09
N LEU A 51 -5.01 6.88 12.93
CA LEU A 51 -4.24 7.95 12.31
C LEU A 51 -4.39 9.28 13.03
N GLU A 52 -5.35 9.39 13.93
CA GLU A 52 -5.51 10.65 14.65
C GLU A 52 -4.52 10.81 15.79
N LEU A 53 -3.74 9.79 16.08
CA LEU A 53 -2.72 9.94 17.11
C LEU A 53 -1.59 10.78 16.57
N LYS A 54 -0.88 11.40 17.47
CA LYS A 54 0.25 12.21 17.04
C LYS A 54 1.26 11.34 16.30
N ASP A 55 2.05 11.98 15.50
CA ASP A 55 2.99 11.29 14.60
C ASP A 55 2.28 10.60 13.47
N THR A 56 1.01 10.95 13.26
CA THR A 56 0.30 10.37 12.15
C THR A 56 0.77 10.96 10.84
N LEU A 57 0.45 10.25 9.78
CA LEU A 57 0.80 10.69 8.46
C LEU A 57 -0.17 11.76 7.99
N GLN A 58 0.34 12.69 7.20
CA GLN A 58 -0.46 13.76 6.63
C GLN A 58 -0.20 13.83 5.14
N GLU A 59 -1.17 14.40 4.43
CA GLU A 59 -0.99 14.61 3.00
C GLU A 59 0.30 15.38 2.76
N GLY A 60 1.06 14.93 1.78
CA GLY A 60 2.30 15.56 1.44
C GLY A 60 3.52 14.97 2.13
N ASP A 61 3.31 14.19 3.17
CA ASP A 61 4.43 13.56 3.86
C ASP A 61 5.11 12.55 2.97
N LYS A 62 6.43 12.47 3.09
CA LYS A 62 7.21 11.47 2.36
C LYS A 62 7.54 10.33 3.29
N VAL A 63 7.50 9.12 2.76
CA VAL A 63 7.71 7.92 3.57
C VAL A 63 8.57 6.92 2.80
N LYS A 64 9.24 6.09 3.55
CA LYS A 64 9.86 4.88 3.04
C LYS A 64 8.98 3.72 3.44
N PHE A 65 8.97 2.67 2.64
CA PHE A 65 8.14 1.51 2.98
C PHE A 65 8.85 0.22 2.62
N GLN A 66 8.46 -0.82 3.30
CA GLN A 66 9.01 -2.15 3.06
C GLN A 66 8.02 -3.18 3.57
N THR A 67 7.75 -4.18 2.73
CA THR A 67 6.88 -5.28 3.13
C THR A 67 7.67 -6.32 3.91
N TYR A 68 6.94 -7.11 4.68
CA TYR A 68 7.53 -8.18 5.47
C TYR A 68 7.32 -9.57 4.87
N GLU A 69 6.42 -9.67 3.91
CA GLU A 69 6.05 -10.98 3.39
C GLU A 69 7.13 -11.51 2.47
N SER A 70 7.44 -12.79 2.62
CA SER A 70 8.50 -13.38 1.81
C SER A 70 8.07 -13.59 0.36
N PHE A 71 6.77 -13.66 0.11
CA PHE A 71 6.29 -13.91 -1.24
C PHE A 71 6.14 -12.62 -2.05
N PHE A 72 6.30 -11.47 -1.43
CA PHE A 72 6.11 -10.20 -2.12
C PHE A 72 7.06 -9.17 -1.54
N ASN A 73 7.95 -8.69 -2.36
CA ASN A 73 8.96 -7.75 -1.93
C ASN A 73 8.67 -6.38 -2.52
N LEU A 74 8.31 -5.44 -1.66
CA LEU A 74 8.04 -4.07 -2.08
C LEU A 74 8.79 -3.14 -1.15
N LYS A 75 9.72 -2.38 -1.72
CA LYS A 75 10.56 -1.49 -0.95
C LYS A 75 10.84 -0.24 -1.77
N GLY A 76 10.65 0.92 -1.17
CA GLY A 76 10.88 2.16 -1.90
C GLY A 76 10.43 3.35 -1.10
N GLN A 77 10.12 4.41 -1.82
CA GLN A 77 9.67 5.66 -1.22
C GLN A 77 8.43 6.14 -1.92
N GLY A 78 7.65 6.91 -1.19
CA GLY A 78 6.44 7.46 -1.76
C GLY A 78 5.94 8.63 -0.96
N GLY A 79 4.78 9.11 -1.34
CA GLY A 79 4.17 10.23 -0.66
C GLY A 79 2.74 9.93 -0.28
N ILE A 80 2.30 10.55 0.80
CA ILE A 80 0.93 10.44 1.25
C ILE A 80 0.09 11.37 0.41
N VAL A 81 -0.87 10.83 -0.32
CA VAL A 81 -1.71 11.66 -1.18
C VAL A 81 -3.07 11.94 -0.57
N TRP A 82 -3.51 11.13 0.38
CA TRP A 82 -4.73 11.40 1.12
C TRP A 82 -4.76 10.54 2.37
N THR A 83 -5.55 10.97 3.34
CA THR A 83 -5.75 10.19 4.55
C THR A 83 -7.23 10.20 4.89
N SER A 84 -7.67 9.15 5.55
CA SER A 84 -9.01 9.06 6.09
C SER A 84 -8.88 8.63 7.54
N ILE A 85 -8.92 9.60 8.43
CA ILE A 85 -8.65 9.36 9.84
C ILE A 85 -9.67 8.40 10.43
N GLY A 86 -10.94 8.62 10.11
CA GLY A 86 -11.98 7.77 10.68
C GLY A 86 -11.85 6.31 10.30
N ASP A 87 -11.23 6.04 9.17
CA ASP A 87 -11.08 4.68 8.67
C ASP A 87 -9.69 4.13 8.89
N ASN A 88 -8.78 4.93 9.37
CA ASN A 88 -7.39 4.53 9.61
C ASN A 88 -6.70 4.08 8.33
N VAL A 89 -6.96 4.79 7.24
CA VAL A 89 -6.33 4.45 5.96
C VAL A 89 -5.67 5.68 5.37
N ALA A 90 -4.68 5.42 4.53
CA ALA A 90 -3.98 6.48 3.83
C ALA A 90 -3.62 5.97 2.45
N GLY A 91 -3.63 6.88 1.49
CA GLY A 91 -3.22 6.53 0.13
C GLY A 91 -1.78 6.94 -0.09
N ILE A 92 -0.98 6.01 -0.61
CA ILE A 92 0.43 6.22 -0.87
C ILE A 92 0.68 6.11 -2.35
N LYS A 93 1.36 7.10 -2.91
CA LYS A 93 1.76 7.07 -4.30
C LYS A 93 3.25 6.78 -4.36
N PHE A 94 3.64 5.85 -5.23
CA PHE A 94 5.04 5.54 -5.38
C PHE A 94 5.79 6.71 -5.99
N ASP A 95 6.90 7.08 -5.37
CA ASP A 95 7.84 8.01 -5.98
C ASP A 95 9.00 7.25 -6.59
N GLU A 96 9.45 6.24 -5.87
CA GLU A 96 10.65 5.52 -6.26
C GLU A 96 10.57 4.11 -5.70
N LEU A 97 10.86 3.12 -6.53
CA LEU A 97 10.92 1.73 -6.11
C LEU A 97 12.27 1.16 -6.47
N ASP A 98 12.76 0.25 -5.63
CA ASP A 98 13.94 -0.53 -5.98
C ASP A 98 13.67 -1.31 -7.25
N ALA A 99 14.71 -1.60 -8.00
CA ALA A 99 14.56 -2.36 -9.23
C ALA A 99 13.90 -3.71 -8.97
N GLU A 100 14.30 -4.37 -7.90
CA GLU A 100 13.70 -5.63 -7.52
C GLU A 100 12.22 -5.48 -7.20
N SER A 101 11.89 -4.40 -6.53
CA SER A 101 10.50 -4.15 -6.15
C SER A 101 9.63 -3.86 -7.36
N LYS A 102 10.16 -3.12 -8.32
CA LYS A 102 9.43 -2.87 -9.54
C LYS A 102 9.09 -4.16 -10.24
N LYS A 103 10.07 -5.04 -10.35
CA LYS A 103 9.87 -6.30 -11.01
C LYS A 103 8.88 -7.17 -10.24
N SER A 104 9.04 -7.20 -8.93
CA SER A 104 8.15 -7.97 -8.07
C SER A 104 6.72 -7.49 -8.20
N LEU A 105 6.53 -6.17 -8.21
CA LEU A 105 5.21 -5.58 -8.34
C LEU A 105 4.58 -5.92 -9.68
N GLU A 106 5.34 -5.77 -10.75
CA GLU A 106 4.82 -6.07 -12.08
C GLU A 106 4.39 -7.52 -12.20
N GLU A 107 5.23 -8.42 -11.70
CA GLU A 107 4.93 -9.85 -11.79
C GLU A 107 3.72 -10.20 -10.92
N PHE A 108 3.67 -9.62 -9.74
CA PHE A 108 2.57 -9.90 -8.83
C PHE A 108 1.24 -9.44 -9.41
N LEU A 109 1.20 -8.23 -9.92
CA LEU A 109 -0.02 -7.69 -10.50
C LEU A 109 -0.43 -8.45 -11.74
N LYS A 110 0.54 -8.85 -12.55
CA LYS A 110 0.24 -9.62 -13.74
C LYS A 110 -0.43 -10.94 -13.39
N VAL A 111 0.09 -11.63 -12.40
CA VAL A 111 -0.50 -12.90 -11.98
C VAL A 111 -1.89 -12.69 -11.42
N CYS A 112 -2.06 -11.71 -10.56
CA CYS A 112 -3.37 -11.46 -9.96
C CYS A 112 -4.41 -11.05 -10.98
N LEU A 113 -4.03 -10.21 -11.92
CA LEU A 113 -4.98 -9.78 -12.94
C LEU A 113 -5.34 -10.94 -13.87
N LYS A 114 -4.40 -11.80 -14.13
CA LYS A 114 -4.65 -12.96 -14.96
C LYS A 114 -5.66 -13.87 -14.32
N GLU A 115 -5.56 -14.04 -13.02
CA GLU A 115 -6.48 -14.92 -12.32
C GLU A 115 -7.87 -14.35 -12.22
N ASN A 116 -8.01 -13.07 -12.40
CA ASN A 116 -9.30 -12.40 -12.31
C ASN A 116 -10.02 -12.31 -13.64
N VAL A 117 -9.43 -12.81 -14.66
CA VAL A 117 -10.01 -12.71 -16.01
C VAL A 117 -10.95 -13.86 -16.33
#